data_6ff7b64ffeb758bda270186a482dfae4
#
_entry.id   6ff7b64ffeb758bda270186a482dfae4
#
_cell.length_a   1.000
_cell.length_b   1.000
_cell.length_c   1.000
_cell.angle_alpha   90.00
_cell.angle_beta   90.00
_cell.angle_gamma   90.00
#
_symmetry.space_group_name_H-M   'P 1'
#
loop_
_entity.id
_entity.type
_entity.pdbx_description
1 polymer ?
#
loop_
_entity_poly.entity_id
_entity_poly.type
_entity_poly.pdbx_seq_one_letter_code
_entity_poly.pdbx_strand_id
1 'polypeptide(L)'
;MKRIGNLFDRVISIENLQLADQKARKGKLRSYGVQMHDKNRDANILALHESLKNGTFRTSKYHIFTIYEPKERQIYRLPYYPDRILLHAIMNVLEPIWVSIFNKNTYSCIKNRGIHKCAKDVKQALKQDPDGTRYCLKIDIKKFYPSINHDVLKGIVRRKIKDSRLLALLDEIIDSVNDEKGVPIGNYLSQYFANLVLAYFDHWLKETKRVKYYWRYADDIVILAPNKEVLHELLHEIRAYLKGLKLRVKRNYQVFPVDSRGIDFLGYVFYHTHTLLRKSIKQKLCRRVAKLNKRKIVPSKADYKQQICSWWGWCKYCDSLNLMNKLSKTFPYEIRFNRA
;
A
#
# COMPACT_ATOMS: atom_id res chain seq x y z
N MET A 1 -21.59 -15.21 -2.15
CA MET A 1 -20.26 -15.61 -1.60
C MET A 1 -20.47 -16.18 -0.19
N LYS A 2 -19.84 -17.34 0.16
CA LYS A 2 -19.98 -17.96 1.49
C LYS A 2 -19.33 -17.08 2.57
N ARG A 3 -20.06 -16.74 3.63
CA ARG A 3 -19.58 -15.95 4.78
C ARG A 3 -18.91 -16.88 5.80
N ILE A 4 -17.87 -16.39 6.46
CA ILE A 4 -17.02 -17.14 7.38
C ILE A 4 -17.31 -16.67 8.82
N GLY A 5 -17.49 -17.60 9.75
CA GLY A 5 -17.66 -17.42 11.18
C GLY A 5 -16.59 -18.14 11.99
N ASN A 6 -16.73 -18.14 13.31
CA ASN A 6 -15.83 -18.81 14.27
C ASN A 6 -14.37 -18.33 14.14
N LEU A 7 -14.18 -17.03 13.94
CA LEU A 7 -12.87 -16.41 13.76
C LEU A 7 -12.39 -15.70 15.03
N PHE A 8 -13.30 -15.22 15.87
CA PHE A 8 -13.00 -14.41 17.04
C PHE A 8 -12.08 -15.14 18.02
N ASP A 9 -12.42 -16.39 18.38
CA ASP A 9 -11.61 -17.18 19.33
C ASP A 9 -10.21 -17.45 18.81
N ARG A 10 -10.05 -17.57 17.49
CA ARG A 10 -8.74 -17.65 16.83
C ARG A 10 -7.96 -16.34 16.90
N VAL A 11 -8.63 -15.21 16.81
CA VAL A 11 -7.98 -13.87 16.92
C VAL A 11 -7.46 -13.65 18.33
N ILE A 12 -8.27 -13.96 19.36
CA ILE A 12 -7.94 -13.66 20.76
C ILE A 12 -7.09 -14.74 21.45
N SER A 13 -6.85 -15.91 20.83
CA SER A 13 -6.07 -16.96 21.46
C SER A 13 -4.67 -16.46 21.89
N ILE A 14 -4.19 -16.95 23.03
CA ILE A 14 -2.91 -16.53 23.60
C ILE A 14 -1.77 -16.80 22.62
N GLU A 15 -1.79 -17.95 21.94
CA GLU A 15 -0.80 -18.31 20.93
C GLU A 15 -0.78 -17.33 19.76
N ASN A 16 -1.97 -16.90 19.31
CA ASN A 16 -2.05 -15.91 18.24
C ASN A 16 -1.60 -14.50 18.70
N LEU A 17 -1.89 -14.11 19.93
CA LEU A 17 -1.43 -12.84 20.51
C LEU A 17 0.10 -12.83 20.67
N GLN A 18 0.70 -13.93 21.11
CA GLN A 18 2.15 -14.09 21.17
C GLN A 18 2.79 -14.05 19.78
N LEU A 19 2.23 -14.72 18.78
CA LEU A 19 2.66 -14.66 17.40
C LEU A 19 2.54 -13.24 16.84
N ALA A 20 1.46 -12.53 17.19
CA ALA A 20 1.24 -11.15 16.80
C ALA A 20 2.28 -10.21 17.40
N ASP A 21 2.64 -10.38 18.67
CA ASP A 21 3.72 -9.66 19.32
C ASP A 21 5.06 -9.89 18.60
N GLN A 22 5.42 -11.14 18.30
CA GLN A 22 6.65 -11.46 17.55
C GLN A 22 6.69 -10.77 16.18
N LYS A 23 5.57 -10.71 15.46
CA LYS A 23 5.49 -10.01 14.17
C LYS A 23 5.53 -8.49 14.32
N ALA A 24 4.82 -7.94 15.30
CA ALA A 24 4.70 -6.51 15.54
C ALA A 24 6.03 -5.86 15.94
N ARG A 25 6.89 -6.58 16.68
CA ARG A 25 8.21 -6.08 17.14
C ARG A 25 9.31 -6.12 16.09
N LYS A 26 9.10 -6.81 14.96
CA LYS A 26 10.12 -6.95 13.93
C LYS A 26 10.62 -5.59 13.43
N GLY A 27 11.95 -5.36 13.53
CA GLY A 27 12.58 -4.09 13.19
C GLY A 27 12.32 -2.95 14.18
N LYS A 28 11.77 -3.22 15.39
CA LYS A 28 11.40 -2.22 16.41
C LYS A 28 11.86 -2.58 17.82
N LEU A 29 12.74 -3.54 17.99
CA LEU A 29 13.21 -4.03 19.32
C LEU A 29 13.71 -2.92 20.23
N ARG A 30 14.33 -1.87 19.65
CA ARG A 30 14.87 -0.71 20.41
C ARG A 30 13.83 0.39 20.66
N SER A 31 12.57 0.22 20.23
CA SER A 31 11.54 1.23 20.45
C SER A 31 11.03 1.20 21.89
N TYR A 32 10.77 2.37 22.47
CA TYR A 32 10.27 2.51 23.84
C TYR A 32 9.06 1.62 24.14
N GLY A 33 8.06 1.60 23.24
CA GLY A 33 6.85 0.79 23.42
C GLY A 33 7.11 -0.72 23.49
N VAL A 34 8.10 -1.25 22.75
CA VAL A 34 8.50 -2.67 22.84
C VAL A 34 9.22 -2.92 24.16
N GLN A 35 10.18 -2.06 24.54
CA GLN A 35 10.93 -2.20 25.80
C GLN A 35 10.01 -2.15 27.03
N MET A 36 8.99 -1.28 27.02
CA MET A 36 8.01 -1.21 28.11
C MET A 36 7.11 -2.46 28.15
N HIS A 37 6.68 -2.97 27.00
CA HIS A 37 5.92 -4.21 26.92
C HIS A 37 6.74 -5.41 27.44
N ASP A 38 8.04 -5.47 27.12
CA ASP A 38 8.91 -6.60 27.50
C ASP A 38 9.11 -6.74 29.02
N LYS A 39 8.92 -5.66 29.80
CA LYS A 39 9.00 -5.73 31.27
C LYS A 39 7.93 -6.65 31.90
N ASN A 40 6.74 -6.72 31.28
CA ASN A 40 5.59 -7.49 31.76
C ASN A 40 4.89 -8.24 30.60
N ARG A 41 5.67 -8.82 29.70
CA ARG A 41 5.20 -9.34 28.43
C ARG A 41 4.04 -10.31 28.56
N ASP A 42 4.22 -11.35 29.39
CA ASP A 42 3.22 -12.42 29.51
C ASP A 42 1.95 -11.93 30.23
N ALA A 43 2.10 -11.12 31.27
CA ALA A 43 0.99 -10.48 31.95
C ALA A 43 0.21 -9.53 31.01
N ASN A 44 0.89 -8.78 30.16
CA ASN A 44 0.25 -7.93 29.15
C ASN A 44 -0.53 -8.76 28.10
N ILE A 45 0.03 -9.86 27.63
CA ILE A 45 -0.66 -10.74 26.67
C ILE A 45 -1.92 -11.34 27.32
N LEU A 46 -1.82 -11.78 28.57
CA LEU A 46 -2.96 -12.34 29.30
C LEU A 46 -4.05 -11.28 29.53
N ALA A 47 -3.66 -10.08 29.96
CA ALA A 47 -4.59 -8.96 30.16
C ALA A 47 -5.30 -8.55 28.85
N LEU A 48 -4.57 -8.54 27.73
CA LEU A 48 -5.17 -8.28 26.42
C LEU A 48 -6.17 -9.39 26.05
N HIS A 49 -5.83 -10.66 26.23
CA HIS A 49 -6.74 -11.79 26.02
C HIS A 49 -8.04 -11.62 26.81
N GLU A 50 -7.93 -11.38 28.13
CA GLU A 50 -9.11 -11.20 29.00
C GLU A 50 -9.95 -9.98 28.60
N SER A 51 -9.32 -8.86 28.26
CA SER A 51 -10.07 -7.67 27.82
C SER A 51 -10.84 -7.91 26.53
N LEU A 52 -10.29 -8.66 25.59
CA LEU A 52 -10.95 -9.04 24.34
C LEU A 52 -12.08 -10.04 24.59
N LYS A 53 -11.84 -11.07 25.40
CA LYS A 53 -12.82 -12.11 25.77
C LYS A 53 -14.04 -11.50 26.45
N ASN A 54 -13.83 -10.54 27.34
CA ASN A 54 -14.89 -9.84 28.09
C ASN A 54 -15.53 -8.67 27.33
N GLY A 55 -15.06 -8.34 26.11
CA GLY A 55 -15.58 -7.22 25.30
C GLY A 55 -15.28 -5.83 25.87
N THR A 56 -14.33 -5.73 26.80
CA THR A 56 -13.93 -4.47 27.46
C THR A 56 -12.82 -3.72 26.73
N PHE A 57 -12.21 -4.34 25.71
CA PHE A 57 -11.19 -3.67 24.90
C PHE A 57 -11.74 -2.40 24.23
N ARG A 58 -10.95 -1.32 24.30
CA ARG A 58 -11.18 -0.08 23.52
C ARG A 58 -9.88 0.34 22.91
N THR A 59 -9.95 0.83 21.67
CA THR A 59 -8.78 1.37 20.95
C THR A 59 -8.20 2.56 21.71
N SER A 60 -6.91 2.57 21.92
CA SER A 60 -6.23 3.65 22.63
C SER A 60 -6.31 4.97 21.84
N LYS A 61 -6.13 6.08 22.55
CA LYS A 61 -6.06 7.40 21.92
C LYS A 61 -4.90 7.49 20.93
N TYR A 62 -5.18 7.98 19.73
CA TYR A 62 -4.16 8.19 18.70
C TYR A 62 -3.23 9.35 19.06
N HIS A 63 -1.93 9.13 18.88
CA HIS A 63 -0.96 10.20 18.78
C HIS A 63 -0.88 10.64 17.31
N ILE A 64 -1.32 11.87 17.02
CA ILE A 64 -1.41 12.39 15.65
C ILE A 64 -0.24 13.34 15.41
N PHE A 65 0.48 13.15 14.30
CA PHE A 65 1.53 14.05 13.86
C PHE A 65 1.54 14.17 12.34
N THR A 66 2.06 15.28 11.83
CA THR A 66 2.10 15.55 10.39
C THR A 66 3.49 15.28 9.82
N ILE A 67 3.52 14.59 8.68
CA ILE A 67 4.71 14.45 7.84
C ILE A 67 4.52 15.26 6.55
N TYR A 68 5.60 15.87 6.04
CA TYR A 68 5.53 16.75 4.87
C TYR A 68 6.12 16.16 3.60
N GLU A 69 6.89 15.07 3.69
CA GLU A 69 7.47 14.40 2.52
C GLU A 69 6.84 13.02 2.23
N PRO A 70 6.54 12.71 0.96
CA PRO A 70 6.57 13.55 -0.27
C PRO A 70 5.39 14.50 -0.41
N LYS A 71 4.39 14.40 0.47
CA LYS A 71 3.19 15.25 0.60
C LYS A 71 2.80 15.32 2.06
N GLU A 72 2.16 16.41 2.45
CA GLU A 72 1.58 16.55 3.77
C GLU A 72 0.56 15.44 4.07
N ARG A 73 0.75 14.76 5.21
CA ARG A 73 -0.13 13.68 5.68
C ARG A 73 -0.15 13.67 7.20
N GLN A 74 -1.34 13.54 7.77
CA GLN A 74 -1.51 13.21 9.18
C GLN A 74 -1.30 11.71 9.38
N ILE A 75 -0.43 11.36 10.31
CA ILE A 75 -0.14 9.98 10.71
C ILE A 75 -0.75 9.74 12.08
N TYR A 76 -1.50 8.68 12.18
CA TYR A 76 -2.20 8.25 13.38
C TYR A 76 -1.45 7.07 14.01
N ARG A 77 -0.79 7.30 15.13
CA ARG A 77 0.02 6.29 15.80
C ARG A 77 -0.68 5.77 17.03
N LEU A 78 -0.85 4.46 17.11
CA LEU A 78 -1.29 3.74 18.31
C LEU A 78 -0.09 3.26 19.13
N PRO A 79 -0.28 3.03 20.44
CA PRO A 79 0.71 2.37 21.29
C PRO A 79 1.13 1.00 20.74
N TYR A 80 2.28 0.51 21.17
CA TYR A 80 2.71 -0.84 20.85
C TYR A 80 1.76 -1.87 21.52
N TYR A 81 1.59 -1.76 22.82
CA TYR A 81 0.64 -2.51 23.61
C TYR A 81 -0.49 -1.56 24.07
N PRO A 82 -1.74 -1.98 24.00
CA PRO A 82 -2.25 -3.25 23.48
C PRO A 82 -2.50 -3.26 21.97
N ASP A 83 -2.67 -2.11 21.35
CA ASP A 83 -3.29 -1.92 20.04
C ASP A 83 -2.51 -2.58 18.91
N ARG A 84 -1.21 -2.30 18.82
CA ARG A 84 -0.43 -2.82 17.68
C ARG A 84 -0.36 -4.34 17.69
N ILE A 85 -0.31 -4.96 18.87
CA ILE A 85 -0.35 -6.42 19.01
C ILE A 85 -1.70 -6.94 18.52
N LEU A 86 -2.82 -6.35 18.97
CA LEU A 86 -4.15 -6.73 18.52
C LEU A 86 -4.32 -6.62 17.00
N LEU A 87 -3.86 -5.50 16.40
CA LEU A 87 -3.98 -5.32 14.95
C LEU A 87 -3.22 -6.42 14.18
N HIS A 88 -2.07 -6.86 14.68
CA HIS A 88 -1.35 -8.00 14.11
C HIS A 88 -2.07 -9.32 14.35
N ALA A 89 -2.71 -9.53 15.51
CA ALA A 89 -3.47 -10.73 15.82
C ALA A 89 -4.69 -10.87 14.88
N ILE A 90 -5.43 -9.80 14.66
CA ILE A 90 -6.52 -9.74 13.67
C ILE A 90 -6.00 -10.09 12.28
N MET A 91 -4.88 -9.49 11.86
CA MET A 91 -4.31 -9.73 10.54
C MET A 91 -3.75 -11.14 10.35
N ASN A 92 -3.24 -11.79 11.40
CA ASN A 92 -2.82 -13.20 11.32
C ASN A 92 -3.97 -14.10 10.84
N VAL A 93 -5.20 -13.79 11.23
CA VAL A 93 -6.40 -14.57 10.91
C VAL A 93 -7.09 -14.07 9.63
N LEU A 94 -7.19 -12.76 9.44
CA LEU A 94 -8.00 -12.18 8.36
C LEU A 94 -7.22 -11.94 7.06
N GLU A 95 -5.90 -11.79 7.09
CA GLU A 95 -5.10 -11.56 5.87
C GLU A 95 -5.37 -12.59 4.76
N PRO A 96 -5.29 -13.92 5.00
CA PRO A 96 -5.56 -14.92 3.96
C PRO A 96 -7.00 -14.84 3.43
N ILE A 97 -7.97 -14.53 4.30
CA ILE A 97 -9.38 -14.39 3.93
C ILE A 97 -9.56 -13.15 3.03
N TRP A 98 -8.98 -12.01 3.38
CA TRP A 98 -9.12 -10.78 2.62
C TRP A 98 -8.33 -10.81 1.31
N VAL A 99 -7.12 -11.39 1.33
CA VAL A 99 -6.31 -11.56 0.11
C VAL A 99 -7.04 -12.43 -0.92
N SER A 100 -7.85 -13.42 -0.49
CA SER A 100 -8.67 -14.24 -1.40
C SER A 100 -9.78 -13.45 -2.12
N ILE A 101 -10.17 -12.28 -1.58
CA ILE A 101 -11.15 -11.38 -2.21
C ILE A 101 -10.49 -10.46 -3.24
N PHE A 102 -9.21 -10.12 -3.05
CA PHE A 102 -8.54 -9.14 -3.88
C PHE A 102 -8.23 -9.66 -5.27
N ASN A 103 -8.61 -8.90 -6.28
CA ASN A 103 -8.26 -9.19 -7.66
C ASN A 103 -6.73 -9.25 -7.84
N LYS A 104 -6.26 -10.04 -8.81
CA LYS A 104 -4.83 -10.16 -9.15
C LYS A 104 -4.17 -8.82 -9.53
N ASN A 105 -4.97 -7.86 -9.98
CA ASN A 105 -4.53 -6.53 -10.39
C ASN A 105 -4.48 -5.49 -9.24
N THR A 106 -4.69 -5.94 -7.98
CA THR A 106 -4.49 -5.15 -6.75
C THR A 106 -3.09 -5.43 -6.19
N TYR A 107 -2.23 -4.41 -6.08
CA TYR A 107 -0.80 -4.61 -5.77
C TYR A 107 -0.35 -4.03 -4.45
N SER A 108 -1.06 -3.08 -3.88
CA SER A 108 -0.64 -2.41 -2.64
C SER A 108 -0.81 -3.30 -1.42
N CYS A 109 0.22 -3.36 -0.56
CA CYS A 109 0.16 -3.98 0.77
C CYS A 109 -0.22 -5.48 0.79
N ILE A 110 0.06 -6.21 -0.27
CA ILE A 110 -0.18 -7.65 -0.39
C ILE A 110 1.17 -8.34 -0.57
N LYS A 111 1.40 -9.41 0.20
CA LYS A 111 2.63 -10.19 0.09
C LYS A 111 2.81 -10.72 -1.35
N ASN A 112 4.04 -10.68 -1.85
CA ASN A 112 4.43 -11.04 -3.23
C ASN A 112 3.77 -10.18 -4.33
N ARG A 113 3.04 -9.14 -3.97
CA ARG A 113 2.55 -8.08 -4.87
C ARG A 113 3.13 -6.77 -4.38
N GLY A 114 3.55 -5.91 -5.25
CA GLY A 114 4.18 -4.65 -4.88
C GLY A 114 4.57 -3.85 -6.11
N ILE A 115 5.27 -2.75 -5.89
CA ILE A 115 5.67 -1.81 -6.95
C ILE A 115 6.36 -2.53 -8.12
N HIS A 116 7.32 -3.41 -7.84
CA HIS A 116 8.11 -4.06 -8.89
C HIS A 116 7.32 -5.13 -9.66
N LYS A 117 6.47 -5.88 -8.97
CA LYS A 117 5.57 -6.84 -9.66
C LYS A 117 4.60 -6.09 -10.56
N CYS A 118 3.96 -5.03 -10.06
CA CYS A 118 3.08 -4.19 -10.85
C CYS A 118 3.80 -3.56 -12.06
N ALA A 119 5.01 -3.02 -11.85
CA ALA A 119 5.82 -2.45 -12.92
C ALA A 119 6.16 -3.48 -13.99
N LYS A 120 6.50 -4.72 -13.60
CA LYS A 120 6.76 -5.83 -14.54
C LYS A 120 5.52 -6.13 -15.38
N ASP A 121 4.35 -6.20 -14.75
CA ASP A 121 3.09 -6.53 -15.42
C ASP A 121 2.65 -5.42 -16.40
N VAL A 122 2.83 -4.15 -16.02
CA VAL A 122 2.61 -2.99 -16.93
C VAL A 122 3.55 -3.07 -18.14
N LYS A 123 4.86 -3.25 -17.92
CA LYS A 123 5.85 -3.39 -19.01
C LYS A 123 5.51 -4.53 -19.95
N GLN A 124 5.12 -5.67 -19.39
CA GLN A 124 4.76 -6.84 -20.19
C GLN A 124 3.54 -6.56 -21.06
N ALA A 125 2.51 -5.93 -20.53
CA ALA A 125 1.30 -5.59 -21.29
C ALA A 125 1.59 -4.61 -22.43
N LEU A 126 2.37 -3.56 -22.17
CA LEU A 126 2.76 -2.58 -23.18
C LEU A 126 3.57 -3.22 -24.32
N LYS A 127 4.48 -4.16 -23.98
CA LYS A 127 5.30 -4.87 -24.98
C LYS A 127 4.49 -5.87 -25.80
N GLN A 128 3.53 -6.56 -25.19
CA GLN A 128 2.76 -7.66 -25.83
C GLN A 128 1.62 -7.17 -26.72
N ASP A 129 1.03 -6.01 -26.41
CA ASP A 129 -0.13 -5.49 -27.13
C ASP A 129 -0.05 -3.96 -27.23
N PRO A 130 0.84 -3.41 -28.07
CA PRO A 130 0.99 -1.96 -28.25
C PRO A 130 -0.31 -1.29 -28.72
N ASP A 131 -1.05 -1.92 -29.64
CA ASP A 131 -2.29 -1.36 -30.18
C ASP A 131 -3.40 -1.33 -29.14
N GLY A 132 -3.59 -2.40 -28.36
CA GLY A 132 -4.57 -2.49 -27.28
C GLY A 132 -4.23 -1.61 -26.08
N THR A 133 -3.01 -1.09 -25.98
CA THR A 133 -2.52 -0.26 -24.88
C THR A 133 -2.15 1.17 -25.29
N ARG A 134 -2.62 1.61 -26.47
CA ARG A 134 -2.26 2.88 -27.09
C ARG A 134 -2.58 4.11 -26.25
N TYR A 135 -3.68 4.08 -25.51
CA TYR A 135 -4.13 5.19 -24.65
C TYR A 135 -4.21 4.78 -23.19
N CYS A 136 -3.90 5.72 -22.32
CA CYS A 136 -3.90 5.56 -20.87
C CYS A 136 -4.95 6.47 -20.22
N LEU A 137 -5.82 5.90 -19.39
CA LEU A 137 -6.57 6.61 -18.37
C LEU A 137 -5.86 6.44 -17.03
N LYS A 138 -5.39 7.55 -16.47
CA LYS A 138 -4.84 7.61 -15.13
C LYS A 138 -5.76 8.37 -14.21
N ILE A 139 -6.16 7.74 -13.10
CA ILE A 139 -7.03 8.32 -12.08
C ILE A 139 -6.46 8.11 -10.69
N ASP A 140 -6.83 8.99 -9.79
CA ASP A 140 -6.49 8.96 -8.37
C ASP A 140 -7.76 9.33 -7.58
N ILE A 141 -8.00 8.71 -6.44
CA ILE A 141 -9.18 8.97 -5.61
C ILE A 141 -8.86 10.13 -4.65
N LYS A 142 -9.77 11.12 -4.59
CA LYS A 142 -9.59 12.32 -3.76
C LYS A 142 -9.57 11.97 -2.29
N LYS A 143 -8.45 12.29 -1.59
CA LYS A 143 -8.27 12.05 -0.16
C LYS A 143 -8.71 10.65 0.27
N PHE A 144 -8.26 9.60 -0.42
CA PHE A 144 -8.81 8.24 -0.31
C PHE A 144 -8.99 7.77 1.13
N TYR A 145 -7.91 7.62 1.90
CA TYR A 145 -7.98 7.17 3.29
C TYR A 145 -8.91 8.03 4.17
N PRO A 146 -8.83 9.36 4.15
CA PRO A 146 -9.75 10.22 4.92
C PRO A 146 -11.20 10.22 4.42
N SER A 147 -11.47 9.71 3.21
CA SER A 147 -12.81 9.72 2.60
C SER A 147 -13.55 8.39 2.72
N ILE A 148 -12.92 7.34 3.23
CA ILE A 148 -13.57 6.03 3.42
C ILE A 148 -14.68 6.18 4.45
N ASN A 149 -15.93 5.98 4.02
CA ASN A 149 -17.09 6.03 4.90
C ASN A 149 -17.18 4.73 5.73
N HIS A 150 -17.42 4.85 7.04
CA HIS A 150 -17.43 3.73 7.98
C HIS A 150 -18.55 2.73 7.67
N ASP A 151 -19.78 3.17 7.39
CA ASP A 151 -20.89 2.27 7.08
C ASP A 151 -20.64 1.45 5.82
N VAL A 152 -20.09 2.11 4.77
CA VAL A 152 -19.69 1.43 3.53
C VAL A 152 -18.63 0.36 3.82
N LEU A 153 -17.60 0.70 4.59
CA LEU A 153 -16.54 -0.24 4.95
C LEU A 153 -17.08 -1.40 5.78
N LYS A 154 -17.87 -1.13 6.84
CA LYS A 154 -18.52 -2.14 7.67
C LYS A 154 -19.41 -3.06 6.84
N GLY A 155 -20.20 -2.50 5.91
CA GLY A 155 -21.03 -3.27 4.98
C GLY A 155 -20.20 -4.22 4.10
N ILE A 156 -19.06 -3.77 3.61
CA ILE A 156 -18.13 -4.59 2.79
C ILE A 156 -17.50 -5.71 3.62
N VAL A 157 -17.04 -5.43 4.84
CA VAL A 157 -16.49 -6.45 5.76
C VAL A 157 -17.50 -7.55 6.03
N ARG A 158 -18.78 -7.18 6.27
CA ARG A 158 -19.89 -8.12 6.52
C ARG A 158 -20.25 -9.00 5.33
N ARG A 159 -19.87 -8.65 4.11
CA ARG A 159 -20.07 -9.54 2.94
C ARG A 159 -19.29 -10.86 3.05
N LYS A 160 -18.17 -10.87 3.79
CA LYS A 160 -17.31 -12.07 3.92
C LYS A 160 -17.30 -12.64 5.32
N ILE A 161 -17.44 -11.82 6.36
CA ILE A 161 -17.38 -12.20 7.76
C ILE A 161 -18.80 -12.20 8.35
N LYS A 162 -19.15 -13.26 9.14
CA LYS A 162 -20.42 -13.36 9.87
C LYS A 162 -20.26 -13.51 11.38
N ASP A 163 -19.01 -13.59 11.89
CA ASP A 163 -18.70 -13.71 13.30
C ASP A 163 -19.06 -12.40 14.02
N SER A 164 -20.10 -12.40 14.86
CA SER A 164 -20.63 -11.20 15.50
C SER A 164 -19.65 -10.54 16.46
N ARG A 165 -18.91 -11.34 17.25
CA ARG A 165 -17.91 -10.82 18.19
C ARG A 165 -16.76 -10.16 17.46
N LEU A 166 -16.26 -10.79 16.38
CA LEU A 166 -15.22 -10.21 15.55
C LEU A 166 -15.70 -8.95 14.82
N LEU A 167 -16.93 -8.94 14.31
CA LEU A 167 -17.51 -7.76 13.67
C LEU A 167 -17.64 -6.60 14.65
N ALA A 168 -18.08 -6.83 15.90
CA ALA A 168 -18.13 -5.80 16.92
C ALA A 168 -16.75 -5.20 17.23
N LEU A 169 -15.71 -6.04 17.32
CA LEU A 169 -14.32 -5.59 17.50
C LEU A 169 -13.81 -4.78 16.28
N LEU A 170 -14.13 -5.21 15.07
CA LEU A 170 -13.74 -4.47 13.86
C LEU A 170 -14.47 -3.13 13.74
N ASP A 171 -15.76 -3.08 14.13
CA ASP A 171 -16.54 -1.85 14.15
C ASP A 171 -15.96 -0.85 15.16
N GLU A 172 -15.59 -1.30 16.36
CA GLU A 172 -14.92 -0.47 17.37
C GLU A 172 -13.62 0.14 16.81
N ILE A 173 -12.79 -0.66 16.13
CA ILE A 173 -11.54 -0.19 15.52
C ILE A 173 -11.81 0.79 14.36
N ILE A 174 -12.85 0.55 13.54
CA ILE A 174 -13.22 1.44 12.43
C ILE A 174 -13.71 2.78 12.99
N ASP A 175 -14.52 2.76 14.03
CA ASP A 175 -15.11 3.95 14.64
C ASP A 175 -14.17 4.67 15.63
N SER A 176 -12.99 4.11 15.91
CA SER A 176 -11.99 4.71 16.81
C SER A 176 -11.47 6.08 16.35
N VAL A 177 -11.70 6.44 15.09
CA VAL A 177 -11.54 7.81 14.58
C VAL A 177 -12.89 8.50 14.72
N ASN A 178 -12.94 9.61 15.47
CA ASN A 178 -14.16 10.31 15.89
C ASN A 178 -15.01 10.95 14.77
N ASP A 179 -14.83 10.56 13.52
CA ASP A 179 -15.58 11.00 12.36
C ASP A 179 -16.37 9.82 11.76
N GLU A 180 -17.46 10.09 11.04
CA GLU A 180 -18.22 9.06 10.29
C GLU A 180 -17.44 8.47 9.10
N LYS A 181 -16.23 8.96 8.86
CA LYS A 181 -15.38 8.61 7.73
C LYS A 181 -13.89 8.74 8.08
N GLY A 182 -13.11 8.03 7.34
CA GLY A 182 -11.66 8.04 7.45
C GLY A 182 -11.12 6.78 8.12
N VAL A 183 -10.03 6.28 7.58
CA VAL A 183 -9.23 5.22 8.21
C VAL A 183 -7.83 5.77 8.48
N PRO A 184 -7.29 5.54 9.68
CA PRO A 184 -6.07 6.19 10.14
C PRO A 184 -4.84 5.72 9.35
N ILE A 185 -4.10 6.67 8.75
CA ILE A 185 -2.82 6.36 8.10
C ILE A 185 -1.78 6.06 9.20
N GLY A 186 -1.20 4.86 9.15
CA GLY A 186 -0.25 4.37 10.16
C GLY A 186 -0.76 3.15 10.93
N ASN A 187 -2.02 2.85 10.84
CA ASN A 187 -2.62 1.63 11.36
C ASN A 187 -2.48 0.48 10.32
N TYR A 188 -2.12 -0.72 10.79
CA TYR A 188 -1.89 -1.88 9.92
C TYR A 188 -3.16 -2.33 9.19
N LEU A 189 -4.31 -2.35 9.86
CA LEU A 189 -5.61 -2.71 9.27
C LEU A 189 -6.06 -1.72 8.18
N SER A 190 -5.75 -0.44 8.32
CA SER A 190 -6.21 0.60 7.39
C SER A 190 -5.82 0.33 5.93
N GLN A 191 -4.67 -0.30 5.70
CA GLN A 191 -4.21 -0.65 4.36
C GLN A 191 -5.10 -1.73 3.73
N TYR A 192 -5.53 -2.71 4.52
CA TYR A 192 -6.44 -3.77 4.08
C TYR A 192 -7.86 -3.26 3.94
N PHE A 193 -8.33 -2.42 4.86
CA PHE A 193 -9.62 -1.74 4.75
C PHE A 193 -9.72 -0.93 3.46
N ALA A 194 -8.69 -0.16 3.14
CA ALA A 194 -8.63 0.59 1.89
C ALA A 194 -8.69 -0.32 0.65
N ASN A 195 -7.98 -1.46 0.66
CA ASN A 195 -8.07 -2.44 -0.41
C ASN A 195 -9.45 -3.10 -0.50
N LEU A 196 -10.09 -3.41 0.65
CA LEU A 196 -11.43 -4.02 0.70
C LEU A 196 -12.49 -3.10 0.11
N VAL A 197 -12.45 -1.79 0.42
CA VAL A 197 -13.41 -0.82 -0.13
C VAL A 197 -13.44 -0.83 -1.66
N LEU A 198 -12.29 -1.04 -2.30
CA LEU A 198 -12.17 -1.09 -3.75
C LEU A 198 -12.15 -2.51 -4.33
N ALA A 199 -12.23 -3.56 -3.51
CA ALA A 199 -12.12 -4.93 -4.01
C ALA A 199 -13.23 -5.28 -5.01
N TYR A 200 -14.47 -4.93 -4.70
CA TYR A 200 -15.61 -5.19 -5.60
C TYR A 200 -15.63 -4.26 -6.81
N PHE A 201 -15.05 -3.08 -6.70
CA PHE A 201 -14.78 -2.20 -7.83
C PHE A 201 -13.77 -2.83 -8.80
N ASP A 202 -12.70 -3.45 -8.28
CA ASP A 202 -11.72 -4.17 -9.09
C ASP A 202 -12.38 -5.34 -9.86
N HIS A 203 -13.25 -6.11 -9.19
CA HIS A 203 -14.03 -7.19 -9.81
C HIS A 203 -14.99 -6.66 -10.87
N TRP A 204 -15.72 -5.58 -10.58
CA TRP A 204 -16.62 -4.96 -11.54
C TRP A 204 -15.88 -4.51 -12.81
N LEU A 205 -14.73 -3.88 -12.71
CA LEU A 205 -13.91 -3.52 -13.86
C LEU A 205 -13.48 -4.73 -14.67
N LYS A 206 -13.06 -5.81 -14.01
CA LYS A 206 -12.53 -7.00 -14.68
C LYS A 206 -13.60 -7.94 -15.23
N GLU A 207 -14.66 -8.16 -14.49
CA GLU A 207 -15.67 -9.19 -14.76
C GLU A 207 -16.88 -8.61 -15.51
N THR A 208 -17.38 -7.44 -15.09
CA THR A 208 -18.54 -6.80 -15.71
C THR A 208 -18.12 -5.94 -16.90
N LYS A 209 -17.15 -5.04 -16.71
CA LYS A 209 -16.67 -4.15 -17.77
C LYS A 209 -15.63 -4.79 -18.68
N ARG A 210 -15.13 -5.98 -18.34
CA ARG A 210 -14.15 -6.75 -19.12
C ARG A 210 -12.90 -5.96 -19.50
N VAL A 211 -12.49 -5.02 -18.63
CA VAL A 211 -11.28 -4.20 -18.83
C VAL A 211 -10.06 -5.09 -18.91
N LYS A 212 -9.41 -5.18 -20.08
CA LYS A 212 -8.24 -6.06 -20.30
C LYS A 212 -7.05 -5.57 -19.50
N TYR A 213 -6.69 -4.30 -19.59
CA TYR A 213 -5.50 -3.68 -19.02
C TYR A 213 -5.86 -2.75 -17.87
N TYR A 214 -5.64 -3.21 -16.64
CA TYR A 214 -5.99 -2.52 -15.41
C TYR A 214 -4.99 -2.84 -14.31
N TRP A 215 -4.49 -1.82 -13.60
CA TRP A 215 -3.63 -1.94 -12.42
C TRP A 215 -4.02 -0.93 -11.37
N ARG A 216 -4.09 -1.39 -10.12
CA ARG A 216 -4.36 -0.53 -8.97
C ARG A 216 -3.30 -0.68 -7.89
N TYR A 217 -2.76 0.45 -7.48
CA TYR A 217 -1.87 0.55 -6.31
C TYR A 217 -2.48 1.53 -5.31
N ALA A 218 -3.16 1.02 -4.27
CA ALA A 218 -4.00 1.79 -3.35
C ALA A 218 -5.07 2.59 -4.11
N ASP A 219 -4.93 3.92 -4.16
CA ASP A 219 -5.82 4.86 -4.85
C ASP A 219 -5.34 5.29 -6.25
N ASP A 220 -4.11 4.92 -6.63
CA ASP A 220 -3.55 5.21 -7.96
C ASP A 220 -3.92 4.09 -8.95
N ILE A 221 -4.66 4.44 -9.98
CA ILE A 221 -5.27 3.51 -10.94
C ILE A 221 -4.82 3.86 -12.35
N VAL A 222 -4.41 2.84 -13.10
CA VAL A 222 -4.05 2.92 -14.52
C VAL A 222 -4.89 1.92 -15.30
N ILE A 223 -5.52 2.40 -16.39
CA ILE A 223 -6.30 1.61 -17.34
C ILE A 223 -5.78 1.95 -18.73
N LEU A 224 -5.59 0.92 -19.59
CA LEU A 224 -5.19 1.13 -20.97
C LEU A 224 -6.25 0.58 -21.92
N ALA A 225 -6.39 1.25 -23.06
CA ALA A 225 -7.32 0.87 -24.14
C ALA A 225 -6.78 1.32 -25.52
N PRO A 226 -7.34 0.76 -26.63
CA PRO A 226 -6.91 1.12 -27.97
C PRO A 226 -7.31 2.55 -28.40
N ASN A 227 -8.36 3.14 -27.81
CA ASN A 227 -8.83 4.48 -28.13
C ASN A 227 -9.27 5.28 -26.90
N LYS A 228 -9.42 6.61 -27.05
CA LYS A 228 -9.77 7.53 -25.97
C LYS A 228 -11.24 7.45 -25.57
N GLU A 229 -12.10 7.21 -26.53
CA GLU A 229 -13.56 7.22 -26.38
C GLU A 229 -13.99 6.20 -25.34
N VAL A 230 -13.51 4.96 -25.47
CA VAL A 230 -13.72 3.88 -24.48
C VAL A 230 -13.26 4.28 -23.08
N LEU A 231 -12.14 5.00 -22.97
CA LEU A 231 -11.62 5.44 -21.68
C LEU A 231 -12.47 6.57 -21.06
N HIS A 232 -13.04 7.46 -21.87
CA HIS A 232 -13.93 8.51 -21.40
C HIS A 232 -15.27 7.95 -20.93
N GLU A 233 -15.86 7.03 -21.69
CA GLU A 233 -17.10 6.31 -21.30
C GLU A 233 -16.88 5.55 -19.99
N LEU A 234 -15.79 4.77 -19.91
CA LEU A 234 -15.44 4.02 -18.71
C LEU A 234 -15.21 4.95 -17.51
N LEU A 235 -14.60 6.12 -17.70
CA LEU A 235 -14.42 7.11 -16.64
C LEU A 235 -15.75 7.63 -16.08
N HIS A 236 -16.75 7.83 -16.95
CA HIS A 236 -18.08 8.23 -16.51
C HIS A 236 -18.69 7.15 -15.59
N GLU A 237 -18.62 5.91 -16.00
CA GLU A 237 -19.13 4.77 -15.21
C GLU A 237 -18.36 4.55 -13.91
N ILE A 238 -17.01 4.71 -13.93
CA ILE A 238 -16.15 4.66 -12.74
C ILE A 238 -16.60 5.72 -11.73
N ARG A 239 -16.90 6.94 -12.18
CA ARG A 239 -17.40 8.00 -11.30
C ARG A 239 -18.74 7.66 -10.66
N ALA A 240 -19.66 7.07 -11.43
CA ALA A 240 -20.95 6.60 -10.92
C ALA A 240 -20.76 5.49 -9.87
N TYR A 241 -19.91 4.49 -10.14
CA TYR A 241 -19.62 3.41 -9.19
C TYR A 241 -19.00 3.95 -7.90
N LEU A 242 -17.96 4.79 -7.99
CA LEU A 242 -17.27 5.35 -6.82
C LEU A 242 -18.18 6.28 -6.00
N LYS A 243 -19.15 6.97 -6.64
CA LYS A 243 -20.18 7.75 -5.93
C LYS A 243 -21.03 6.85 -5.03
N GLY A 244 -21.36 5.63 -5.46
CA GLY A 244 -22.04 4.62 -4.62
C GLY A 244 -21.21 4.20 -3.38
N LEU A 245 -19.89 4.27 -3.45
CA LEU A 245 -18.96 4.07 -2.33
C LEU A 245 -18.69 5.35 -1.52
N LYS A 246 -19.40 6.46 -1.79
CA LYS A 246 -19.16 7.80 -1.23
C LYS A 246 -17.74 8.34 -1.51
N LEU A 247 -17.08 7.85 -2.58
CA LEU A 247 -15.75 8.25 -3.03
C LEU A 247 -15.83 9.12 -4.29
N ARG A 248 -14.75 9.89 -4.56
CA ARG A 248 -14.69 10.76 -5.73
C ARG A 248 -13.33 10.67 -6.42
N VAL A 249 -13.33 10.62 -7.76
CA VAL A 249 -12.12 10.77 -8.58
C VAL A 249 -11.60 12.20 -8.45
N LYS A 250 -10.28 12.40 -8.39
CA LYS A 250 -9.66 13.74 -8.46
C LYS A 250 -9.97 14.40 -9.80
N ARG A 251 -10.06 15.74 -9.80
CA ARG A 251 -10.32 16.52 -11.03
C ARG A 251 -9.20 16.43 -12.06
N ASN A 252 -7.97 16.19 -11.63
CA ASN A 252 -6.76 16.11 -12.46
C ASN A 252 -6.50 14.69 -13.03
N TYR A 253 -7.56 13.92 -13.29
CA TYR A 253 -7.45 12.68 -14.06
C TYR A 253 -6.89 12.97 -15.46
N GLN A 254 -6.33 11.97 -16.13
CA GLN A 254 -5.64 12.15 -17.40
C GLN A 254 -6.00 11.02 -18.35
N VAL A 255 -6.34 11.41 -19.60
CA VAL A 255 -6.46 10.49 -20.74
C VAL A 255 -5.49 10.96 -21.82
N PHE A 256 -4.55 10.11 -22.22
CA PHE A 256 -3.48 10.51 -23.16
C PHE A 256 -2.92 9.30 -23.91
N PRO A 257 -2.30 9.52 -25.11
CA PRO A 257 -1.52 8.50 -25.80
C PRO A 257 -0.28 8.14 -24.97
N VAL A 258 0.00 6.84 -24.83
CA VAL A 258 1.10 6.34 -23.98
C VAL A 258 2.45 6.92 -24.41
N ASP A 259 2.75 6.91 -25.71
CA ASP A 259 4.07 7.34 -26.20
C ASP A 259 4.26 8.84 -26.28
N SER A 260 3.19 9.66 -26.06
CA SER A 260 3.35 11.13 -26.08
C SER A 260 4.13 11.65 -24.87
N ARG A 261 3.99 11.03 -23.71
CA ARG A 261 4.66 11.47 -22.47
C ARG A 261 4.98 10.36 -21.47
N GLY A 262 4.56 9.14 -21.76
CA GLY A 262 4.69 7.97 -20.89
C GLY A 262 3.73 7.94 -19.71
N ILE A 263 3.54 6.76 -19.15
CA ILE A 263 2.70 6.53 -17.97
C ILE A 263 3.54 6.73 -16.71
N ASP A 264 3.38 7.86 -16.03
CA ASP A 264 4.03 8.11 -14.73
C ASP A 264 3.29 7.36 -13.62
N PHE A 265 3.73 6.16 -13.28
CA PHE A 265 3.12 5.28 -12.31
C PHE A 265 4.18 4.56 -11.46
N LEU A 266 3.95 4.38 -10.17
CA LEU A 266 4.80 3.63 -9.25
C LEU A 266 6.29 4.09 -9.20
N GLY A 267 6.56 5.35 -9.51
CA GLY A 267 7.95 5.85 -9.53
C GLY A 267 8.71 5.59 -10.82
N TYR A 268 8.04 5.08 -11.84
CA TYR A 268 8.53 4.87 -13.19
C TYR A 268 7.71 5.67 -14.20
N VAL A 269 8.26 5.84 -15.40
CA VAL A 269 7.56 6.36 -16.57
C VAL A 269 7.65 5.30 -17.66
N PHE A 270 6.51 4.70 -18.01
CA PHE A 270 6.43 3.59 -18.95
C PHE A 270 6.06 4.07 -20.34
N TYR A 271 6.79 3.60 -21.35
CA TYR A 271 6.52 3.71 -22.78
C TYR A 271 6.41 2.30 -23.37
N HIS A 272 5.91 2.16 -24.58
CA HIS A 272 5.90 0.85 -25.26
C HIS A 272 7.30 0.29 -25.45
N THR A 273 8.27 1.12 -25.80
CA THR A 273 9.64 0.72 -26.11
C THR A 273 10.57 0.65 -24.92
N HIS A 274 10.33 1.46 -23.86
CA HIS A 274 11.24 1.56 -22.72
C HIS A 274 10.54 2.04 -21.45
N THR A 275 11.25 1.94 -20.32
CA THR A 275 10.76 2.40 -19.01
C THR A 275 11.84 3.24 -18.34
N LEU A 276 11.51 4.46 -17.94
CA LEU A 276 12.43 5.37 -17.27
C LEU A 276 12.15 5.45 -15.77
N LEU A 277 13.17 5.77 -15.00
CA LEU A 277 12.99 6.16 -13.61
C LEU A 277 12.35 7.55 -13.54
N ARG A 278 11.34 7.73 -12.67
CA ARG A 278 10.69 9.04 -12.47
C ARG A 278 11.73 10.14 -12.19
N LYS A 279 11.59 11.29 -12.82
CA LYS A 279 12.53 12.42 -12.74
C LYS A 279 12.89 12.79 -11.30
N SER A 280 11.91 12.85 -10.40
CA SER A 280 12.14 13.20 -8.99
C SER A 280 13.01 12.16 -8.25
N ILE A 281 12.84 10.88 -8.52
CA ILE A 281 13.66 9.79 -7.94
C ILE A 281 15.07 9.85 -8.51
N LYS A 282 15.20 10.01 -9.84
CA LYS A 282 16.48 10.20 -10.52
C LYS A 282 17.26 11.38 -9.92
N GLN A 283 16.61 12.54 -9.76
CA GLN A 283 17.25 13.74 -9.20
C GLN A 283 17.69 13.52 -7.75
N LYS A 284 16.86 12.87 -6.92
CA LYS A 284 17.25 12.54 -5.53
C LYS A 284 18.49 11.62 -5.50
N LEU A 285 18.56 10.61 -6.36
CA LEU A 285 19.76 9.75 -6.49
C LEU A 285 20.98 10.57 -6.88
N CYS A 286 20.91 11.36 -7.96
CA CYS A 286 22.04 12.18 -8.42
C CYS A 286 22.53 13.17 -7.33
N ARG A 287 21.59 13.84 -6.64
CA ARG A 287 21.92 14.75 -5.52
C ARG A 287 22.57 14.02 -4.36
N ARG A 288 22.11 12.79 -4.06
CA ARG A 288 22.69 11.97 -2.98
C ARG A 288 24.12 11.57 -3.30
N VAL A 289 24.37 11.09 -4.52
CA VAL A 289 25.72 10.75 -5.00
C VAL A 289 26.64 11.97 -4.94
N ALA A 290 26.22 13.10 -5.50
CA ALA A 290 27.00 14.35 -5.46
C ALA A 290 27.31 14.80 -4.01
N LYS A 291 26.34 14.68 -3.10
CA LYS A 291 26.57 15.00 -1.66
C LYS A 291 27.57 14.06 -0.99
N LEU A 292 27.55 12.78 -1.35
CA LEU A 292 28.51 11.80 -0.81
C LEU A 292 29.93 12.07 -1.31
N ASN A 293 30.09 12.40 -2.59
CA ASN A 293 31.39 12.67 -3.21
C ASN A 293 32.02 14.00 -2.75
N LYS A 294 31.21 14.95 -2.25
CA LYS A 294 31.68 16.25 -1.71
C LYS A 294 32.07 16.19 -0.22
N ARG A 295 31.96 15.06 0.45
CA ARG A 295 32.36 14.94 1.86
C ARG A 295 33.88 14.99 2.01
N LYS A 296 34.37 15.74 2.99
CA LYS A 296 35.81 15.79 3.35
C LYS A 296 36.34 14.39 3.71
N ILE A 297 35.53 13.61 4.45
CA ILE A 297 35.82 12.21 4.78
C ILE A 297 34.91 11.33 3.92
N VAL A 298 35.50 10.57 3.02
CA VAL A 298 34.77 9.63 2.16
C VAL A 298 34.25 8.48 3.01
N PRO A 299 32.94 8.19 3.01
CA PRO A 299 32.39 7.05 3.76
C PRO A 299 33.03 5.73 3.28
N SER A 300 33.08 4.72 4.14
CA SER A 300 33.52 3.39 3.72
C SER A 300 32.71 2.86 2.55
N LYS A 301 33.27 1.90 1.79
CA LYS A 301 32.56 1.27 0.66
C LYS A 301 31.20 0.71 1.08
N ALA A 302 31.10 0.10 2.26
CA ALA A 302 29.89 -0.46 2.82
C ALA A 302 28.86 0.65 3.11
N ASP A 303 29.25 1.71 3.79
CA ASP A 303 28.38 2.84 4.11
C ASP A 303 27.92 3.60 2.87
N TYR A 304 28.83 3.79 1.89
CA TYR A 304 28.48 4.41 0.61
C TYR A 304 27.41 3.59 -0.11
N LYS A 305 27.62 2.27 -0.23
CA LYS A 305 26.68 1.33 -0.83
C LYS A 305 25.32 1.34 -0.10
N GLN A 306 25.33 1.31 1.23
CA GLN A 306 24.12 1.38 2.04
C GLN A 306 23.32 2.67 1.78
N GLN A 307 24.00 3.80 1.61
CA GLN A 307 23.37 5.09 1.41
C GLN A 307 22.72 5.28 0.03
N ILE A 308 23.04 4.43 -0.96
CA ILE A 308 22.45 4.46 -2.31
C ILE A 308 21.61 3.23 -2.66
N CYS A 309 21.61 2.19 -1.82
CA CYS A 309 21.01 0.88 -2.12
C CYS A 309 19.52 0.95 -2.42
N SER A 310 18.75 1.84 -1.77
CA SER A 310 17.31 1.99 -2.02
C SER A 310 17.03 2.48 -3.43
N TRP A 311 17.77 3.50 -3.92
CA TRP A 311 17.64 3.97 -5.31
C TRP A 311 18.13 2.96 -6.32
N TRP A 312 19.16 2.20 -5.96
CA TRP A 312 19.66 1.10 -6.76
C TRP A 312 18.58 0.04 -7.00
N GLY A 313 17.84 -0.32 -5.95
CA GLY A 313 16.66 -1.18 -6.06
C GLY A 313 15.66 -0.69 -7.12
N TRP A 314 15.42 0.64 -7.22
CA TRP A 314 14.60 1.22 -8.26
C TRP A 314 15.19 1.07 -9.66
N CYS A 315 16.50 1.34 -9.81
CA CYS A 315 17.20 1.31 -11.10
C CYS A 315 17.20 -0.08 -11.74
N LYS A 316 17.11 -1.16 -10.97
CA LYS A 316 17.09 -2.53 -11.50
C LYS A 316 15.89 -2.83 -12.39
N TYR A 317 14.77 -2.16 -12.18
CA TYR A 317 13.49 -2.45 -12.85
C TYR A 317 13.14 -1.50 -14.00
N CYS A 318 14.09 -0.67 -14.46
CA CYS A 318 13.91 0.26 -15.56
C CYS A 318 15.16 0.37 -16.42
N ASP A 319 15.08 1.10 -17.56
CA ASP A 319 16.19 1.31 -18.48
C ASP A 319 17.12 2.41 -17.98
N SER A 320 17.88 2.07 -16.95
CA SER A 320 18.74 2.96 -16.19
C SER A 320 20.24 2.76 -16.42
N LEU A 321 20.65 1.87 -17.33
CA LEU A 321 22.06 1.50 -17.51
C LEU A 321 22.96 2.73 -17.77
N ASN A 322 22.55 3.60 -18.70
CA ASN A 322 23.29 4.83 -19.01
C ASN A 322 23.41 5.77 -17.81
N LEU A 323 22.34 5.91 -17.02
CA LEU A 323 22.36 6.69 -15.78
C LEU A 323 23.35 6.09 -14.79
N MET A 324 23.28 4.78 -14.58
CA MET A 324 24.13 4.08 -13.61
C MET A 324 25.60 4.11 -14.03
N ASN A 325 25.90 3.92 -15.32
CA ASN A 325 27.25 4.02 -15.85
C ASN A 325 27.84 5.45 -15.68
N LYS A 326 27.02 6.49 -15.89
CA LYS A 326 27.45 7.87 -15.64
C LYS A 326 27.73 8.13 -14.16
N LEU A 327 26.88 7.64 -13.26
CA LEU A 327 27.05 7.82 -11.82
C LEU A 327 28.24 6.99 -11.29
N SER A 328 28.42 5.75 -11.74
CA SER A 328 29.50 4.87 -11.28
C SER A 328 30.89 5.43 -11.56
N LYS A 329 31.06 6.19 -12.65
CA LYS A 329 32.31 6.90 -12.96
C LYS A 329 32.68 7.95 -11.91
N THR A 330 31.73 8.43 -11.14
CA THR A 330 31.93 9.43 -10.07
C THR A 330 32.09 8.79 -8.68
N PHE A 331 31.94 7.46 -8.56
CA PHE A 331 32.06 6.78 -7.27
C PHE A 331 33.53 6.66 -6.85
N PRO A 332 33.82 6.83 -5.56
CA PRO A 332 35.18 6.60 -5.05
C PRO A 332 35.55 5.12 -4.99
N TYR A 333 34.62 4.22 -5.31
CA TYR A 333 34.77 2.77 -5.25
C TYR A 333 34.20 2.10 -6.50
N GLU A 334 34.82 0.99 -6.92
CA GLU A 334 34.20 0.11 -7.91
C GLU A 334 32.99 -0.60 -7.30
N ILE A 335 31.81 -0.28 -7.83
CA ILE A 335 30.54 -0.87 -7.42
C ILE A 335 29.86 -1.45 -8.65
N ARG A 336 29.71 -2.78 -8.70
CA ARG A 336 29.05 -3.47 -9.82
C ARG A 336 27.53 -3.45 -9.65
N PHE A 337 26.83 -3.24 -10.77
CA PHE A 337 25.37 -3.21 -10.84
C PHE A 337 24.85 -4.47 -11.53
N ASN A 338 24.18 -5.34 -10.79
CA ASN A 338 23.47 -6.47 -11.38
C ASN A 338 22.04 -6.05 -11.70
N ARG A 339 21.59 -6.25 -12.94
CA ARG A 339 20.17 -6.13 -13.33
C ARG A 339 19.35 -7.23 -12.66
N ALA A 340 18.06 -6.96 -12.40
CA ALA A 340 17.11 -7.95 -11.95
C ALA A 340 16.55 -8.73 -13.14
#